data_2377f1c8714f3687278b21a0e770cf5f
#
_entry.id   2377f1c8714f3687278b21a0e770cf5f
#
_cell.length_a   1.000
_cell.length_b   1.000
_cell.length_c   1.000
_cell.angle_alpha   90.00
_cell.angle_beta   90.00
_cell.angle_gamma   90.00
#
_symmetry.space_group_name_H-M   'P 1'
#
loop_
_entity.id
_entity.type
_entity.pdbx_description
1 polymer ?
#
loop_
_entity_poly.entity_id
_entity_poly.type
_entity_poly.pdbx_seq_one_letter_code
_entity_poly.pdbx_strand_id
1 'polypeptide(L)'
;MPVDGSGYLKLKDLDLANSIFVFEQVPPDPSWTDKIPGSYQNLGITGIRVKDITVNGYGANVEQGNPYFYRILAADEAMKSYLDKVSEAEISVYTCWIGNNDMLDYAISGGAFGAAGLPVTGINGLTPVNEFEASYDALMSVLNGKGAKGILGTIPDIAVIPFFNLIPYNSIVLDEATAAQANGFYASEIDPVLEDNVEAGVIDLIAADTVISVAVIPDLADTTIWLQTYQAALLDGKNEQEAADSAYAFLNSPVGQGASAQLQAALNEELPNYLLGIPVSPELQPLFDQIGILLENDPQLQAGIAQTRAQIQQAYDAGLLPELEAEIAFRTEQAIAGLKALGYYPTFEVGPNPFVIEVPVTQTNPLGLRQMVEGEKVLFTAFPVLSDPFQTLAP
;
A
#
# COMPACT_ATOMS: atom_id res chain seq x y z
N MET A 1 -18.33 -26.12 -28.01
CA MET A 1 -18.50 -24.67 -28.03
C MET A 1 -18.51 -24.17 -26.61
N PRO A 2 -17.89 -23.07 -26.29
CA PRO A 2 -18.07 -22.47 -24.98
C PRO A 2 -19.54 -22.05 -24.88
N VAL A 3 -20.22 -22.56 -23.89
CA VAL A 3 -21.51 -22.07 -23.46
C VAL A 3 -21.24 -20.76 -22.73
N ASP A 4 -22.12 -19.78 -22.87
CA ASP A 4 -21.98 -18.44 -22.26
C ASP A 4 -22.03 -18.49 -20.73
N GLY A 5 -21.16 -19.21 -20.09
CA GLY A 5 -20.94 -19.27 -18.66
C GLY A 5 -22.04 -18.68 -17.79
N SER A 6 -21.66 -17.81 -16.86
CA SER A 6 -22.59 -17.11 -15.95
C SER A 6 -23.26 -15.86 -16.56
N GLY A 7 -23.17 -15.67 -17.87
CA GLY A 7 -23.58 -14.45 -18.56
C GLY A 7 -22.43 -13.45 -18.71
N TYR A 8 -22.69 -12.37 -19.41
CA TYR A 8 -21.67 -11.33 -19.64
C TYR A 8 -22.31 -9.95 -19.83
N LEU A 9 -21.49 -8.91 -19.63
CA LEU A 9 -21.86 -7.55 -19.98
C LEU A 9 -21.56 -7.29 -21.45
N LYS A 10 -22.56 -6.86 -22.19
CA LYS A 10 -22.44 -6.47 -23.60
C LYS A 10 -22.59 -4.95 -23.68
N LEU A 11 -21.67 -4.30 -24.39
CA LEU A 11 -21.85 -2.91 -24.75
C LEU A 11 -23.07 -2.79 -25.69
N LYS A 12 -24.11 -2.12 -25.22
CA LYS A 12 -25.36 -1.94 -25.94
C LYS A 12 -25.34 -0.66 -26.78
N ASP A 13 -24.84 0.41 -26.19
CA ASP A 13 -24.86 1.72 -26.79
C ASP A 13 -23.76 2.61 -26.22
N LEU A 14 -23.45 3.70 -26.92
CA LEU A 14 -22.58 4.77 -26.47
C LEU A 14 -23.39 6.07 -26.46
N ASP A 15 -23.82 6.50 -25.28
CA ASP A 15 -24.46 7.78 -25.12
C ASP A 15 -23.41 8.89 -25.20
N LEU A 16 -23.22 9.41 -26.41
CA LEU A 16 -22.23 10.46 -26.68
C LEU A 16 -22.59 11.80 -26.03
N ALA A 17 -23.88 12.03 -25.74
CA ALA A 17 -24.33 13.29 -25.13
C ALA A 17 -23.92 13.39 -23.66
N ASN A 18 -23.88 12.25 -22.98
CA ASN A 18 -23.50 12.13 -21.58
C ASN A 18 -22.15 11.44 -21.36
N SER A 19 -21.44 11.08 -22.45
CA SER A 19 -20.17 10.33 -22.42
C SER A 19 -20.26 9.01 -21.62
N ILE A 20 -21.42 8.33 -21.71
CA ILE A 20 -21.70 7.12 -20.95
C ILE A 20 -21.73 5.89 -21.85
N PHE A 21 -21.03 4.83 -21.46
CA PHE A 21 -21.17 3.50 -22.06
C PHE A 21 -22.40 2.82 -21.45
N VAL A 22 -23.36 2.46 -22.28
CA VAL A 22 -24.57 1.73 -21.85
C VAL A 22 -24.31 0.24 -22.01
N PHE A 23 -24.36 -0.48 -20.90
CA PHE A 23 -24.21 -1.94 -20.90
C PHE A 23 -25.52 -2.65 -20.72
N GLU A 24 -25.64 -3.82 -21.34
CA GLU A 24 -26.73 -4.77 -21.18
C GLU A 24 -26.17 -6.05 -20.58
N GLN A 25 -26.78 -6.53 -19.50
CA GLN A 25 -26.46 -7.84 -18.96
C GLN A 25 -27.12 -8.91 -19.81
N VAL A 26 -26.32 -9.72 -20.48
CA VAL A 26 -26.81 -10.90 -21.18
C VAL A 26 -26.88 -12.05 -20.19
N PRO A 27 -28.07 -12.67 -19.98
CA PRO A 27 -28.21 -13.79 -19.04
C PRO A 27 -27.38 -15.00 -19.48
N PRO A 28 -27.03 -15.91 -18.58
CA PRO A 28 -26.31 -17.14 -18.91
C PRO A 28 -27.20 -18.05 -19.76
N ASP A 29 -26.55 -18.86 -20.60
CA ASP A 29 -27.21 -19.99 -21.25
C ASP A 29 -27.67 -20.97 -20.15
N PRO A 30 -28.94 -21.40 -20.12
CA PRO A 30 -29.45 -22.32 -19.10
C PRO A 30 -28.68 -23.64 -19.00
N SER A 31 -28.02 -24.08 -20.07
CA SER A 31 -27.25 -25.32 -20.11
C SER A 31 -25.79 -25.16 -19.66
N TRP A 32 -25.35 -23.96 -19.27
CA TRP A 32 -23.96 -23.72 -18.93
C TRP A 32 -23.44 -24.54 -17.73
N THR A 33 -24.34 -25.02 -16.86
CA THR A 33 -24.04 -25.89 -15.73
C THR A 33 -24.28 -27.36 -15.98
N ASP A 34 -24.78 -27.75 -17.18
CA ASP A 34 -25.03 -29.14 -17.48
C ASP A 34 -23.74 -29.94 -17.49
N LYS A 35 -23.78 -31.14 -16.88
CA LYS A 35 -22.64 -32.06 -16.85
C LYS A 35 -22.37 -32.65 -18.24
N ILE A 36 -21.10 -32.64 -18.62
CA ILE A 36 -20.59 -33.24 -19.85
C ILE A 36 -19.37 -34.09 -19.51
N PRO A 37 -19.51 -35.16 -18.71
CA PRO A 37 -18.38 -35.96 -18.28
C PRO A 37 -17.74 -36.68 -19.49
N GLY A 38 -16.41 -36.83 -19.44
CA GLY A 38 -15.68 -37.46 -20.53
C GLY A 38 -14.16 -37.36 -20.38
N SER A 39 -13.47 -37.93 -21.36
CA SER A 39 -12.04 -37.75 -21.52
C SER A 39 -11.78 -36.61 -22.48
N TYR A 40 -11.02 -35.60 -22.03
CA TYR A 40 -10.77 -34.38 -22.79
C TYR A 40 -9.28 -34.21 -23.09
N GLN A 41 -8.97 -33.74 -24.30
CA GLN A 41 -7.63 -33.29 -24.68
C GLN A 41 -7.34 -31.88 -24.15
N ASN A 42 -8.37 -31.05 -23.98
CA ASN A 42 -8.28 -29.74 -23.37
C ASN A 42 -8.80 -29.81 -21.93
N LEU A 43 -7.89 -29.67 -20.97
CA LEU A 43 -8.18 -29.62 -19.54
C LEU A 43 -8.13 -28.18 -18.99
N GLY A 44 -8.10 -27.16 -19.86
CA GLY A 44 -8.14 -25.76 -19.42
C GLY A 44 -9.48 -25.44 -18.74
N ILE A 45 -9.41 -24.95 -17.51
CA ILE A 45 -10.58 -24.58 -16.69
C ILE A 45 -10.58 -23.07 -16.47
N THR A 46 -11.64 -22.42 -16.87
CA THR A 46 -11.81 -20.98 -16.68
C THR A 46 -11.82 -20.64 -15.19
N GLY A 47 -11.02 -19.63 -14.79
CA GLY A 47 -10.97 -19.14 -13.42
C GLY A 47 -10.14 -19.99 -12.45
N ILE A 48 -9.56 -21.13 -12.88
CA ILE A 48 -8.72 -21.95 -12.02
C ILE A 48 -7.42 -21.19 -11.67
N ARG A 49 -7.06 -21.22 -10.39
CA ARG A 49 -5.78 -20.73 -9.87
C ARG A 49 -4.84 -21.90 -9.62
N VAL A 50 -3.55 -21.63 -9.59
CA VAL A 50 -2.54 -22.67 -9.29
C VAL A 50 -2.79 -23.30 -7.94
N LYS A 51 -3.14 -22.55 -6.92
CA LYS A 51 -3.46 -23.08 -5.59
C LYS A 51 -4.68 -24.03 -5.55
N ASP A 52 -5.59 -23.89 -6.52
CA ASP A 52 -6.85 -24.66 -6.54
C ASP A 52 -6.66 -26.06 -7.12
N ILE A 53 -5.58 -26.32 -7.86
CA ILE A 53 -5.38 -27.58 -8.61
C ILE A 53 -5.24 -28.82 -7.72
N THR A 54 -4.80 -28.66 -6.49
CA THR A 54 -4.65 -29.75 -5.52
C THR A 54 -5.84 -29.90 -4.56
N VAL A 55 -6.84 -29.01 -4.68
CA VAL A 55 -7.98 -28.98 -3.76
C VAL A 55 -8.98 -30.09 -4.12
N ASN A 56 -9.19 -31.01 -3.17
CA ASN A 56 -10.21 -32.05 -3.29
C ASN A 56 -11.60 -31.43 -3.26
N GLY A 57 -12.47 -31.88 -4.17
CA GLY A 57 -13.82 -31.35 -4.26
C GLY A 57 -13.93 -29.94 -4.87
N TYR A 58 -12.87 -29.44 -5.49
CA TYR A 58 -12.88 -28.12 -6.19
C TYR A 58 -13.99 -27.99 -7.24
N GLY A 59 -14.46 -29.10 -7.82
CA GLY A 59 -15.61 -29.17 -8.71
C GLY A 59 -16.82 -29.90 -8.11
N ALA A 60 -16.96 -29.93 -6.77
CA ALA A 60 -18.02 -30.71 -6.13
C ALA A 60 -19.43 -30.20 -6.45
N ASN A 61 -19.59 -28.88 -6.55
CA ASN A 61 -20.86 -28.28 -6.94
C ASN A 61 -20.63 -26.92 -7.64
N VAL A 62 -21.69 -26.38 -8.22
CA VAL A 62 -21.66 -25.12 -9.02
C VAL A 62 -21.53 -23.88 -8.14
N GLU A 63 -22.01 -23.93 -6.90
CA GLU A 63 -22.11 -22.76 -6.02
C GLU A 63 -20.85 -22.55 -5.18
N GLN A 64 -20.22 -23.64 -4.73
CA GLN A 64 -19.08 -23.59 -3.80
C GLN A 64 -17.75 -23.95 -4.44
N GLY A 65 -17.77 -24.42 -5.68
CA GLY A 65 -16.60 -24.85 -6.44
C GLY A 65 -16.44 -24.10 -7.75
N ASN A 66 -15.61 -24.69 -8.62
CA ASN A 66 -15.47 -24.15 -9.97
C ASN A 66 -16.53 -24.80 -10.89
N PRO A 67 -17.49 -24.05 -11.44
CA PRO A 67 -18.58 -24.58 -12.24
C PRO A 67 -18.11 -25.22 -13.55
N TYR A 68 -17.00 -24.76 -14.12
CA TYR A 68 -16.45 -25.33 -15.35
C TYR A 68 -15.75 -26.66 -15.08
N PHE A 69 -15.11 -26.81 -13.93
CA PHE A 69 -14.55 -28.08 -13.51
C PHE A 69 -15.66 -29.07 -13.11
N TYR A 70 -16.69 -28.60 -12.40
CA TYR A 70 -17.88 -29.40 -12.08
C TYR A 70 -18.48 -30.08 -13.32
N ARG A 71 -18.54 -29.40 -14.44
CA ARG A 71 -19.17 -29.88 -15.69
C ARG A 71 -18.50 -31.12 -16.25
N ILE A 72 -17.17 -31.23 -16.17
CA ILE A 72 -16.40 -32.31 -16.77
C ILE A 72 -16.24 -33.53 -15.84
N LEU A 73 -16.68 -33.43 -14.59
CA LEU A 73 -16.62 -34.52 -13.62
C LEU A 73 -17.83 -35.43 -13.73
N ALA A 74 -17.60 -36.76 -13.69
CA ALA A 74 -18.66 -37.73 -13.50
C ALA A 74 -19.26 -37.64 -12.08
N ALA A 75 -20.41 -38.28 -11.84
CA ALA A 75 -21.11 -38.15 -10.57
C ALA A 75 -20.29 -38.70 -9.38
N ASP A 76 -19.50 -39.73 -9.62
CA ASP A 76 -18.61 -40.37 -8.62
C ASP A 76 -17.23 -39.67 -8.49
N GLU A 77 -16.97 -38.66 -9.31
CA GLU A 77 -15.71 -37.91 -9.30
C GLU A 77 -15.79 -36.58 -8.55
N ALA A 78 -16.90 -36.29 -7.86
CA ALA A 78 -17.13 -34.99 -7.22
C ALA A 78 -16.02 -34.56 -6.24
N MET A 79 -15.32 -35.50 -5.63
CA MET A 79 -14.23 -35.24 -4.68
C MET A 79 -12.84 -35.23 -5.32
N LYS A 80 -12.71 -35.46 -6.65
CA LYS A 80 -11.42 -35.37 -7.33
C LYS A 80 -10.92 -33.93 -7.37
N SER A 81 -9.62 -33.78 -7.19
CA SER A 81 -8.92 -32.54 -7.51
C SER A 81 -8.70 -32.41 -9.02
N TYR A 82 -8.35 -31.21 -9.46
CA TYR A 82 -7.93 -31.02 -10.86
C TYR A 82 -6.66 -31.83 -11.16
N LEU A 83 -5.72 -31.93 -10.21
CA LEU A 83 -4.51 -32.70 -10.35
C LEU A 83 -4.78 -34.20 -10.56
N ASP A 84 -5.82 -34.76 -9.91
CA ASP A 84 -6.25 -36.14 -10.16
C ASP A 84 -6.67 -36.37 -11.61
N LYS A 85 -7.45 -35.44 -12.18
CA LYS A 85 -7.86 -35.50 -13.61
C LYS A 85 -6.66 -35.44 -14.56
N VAL A 86 -5.67 -34.59 -14.27
CA VAL A 86 -4.42 -34.54 -15.05
C VAL A 86 -3.62 -35.82 -14.88
N SER A 87 -3.60 -36.40 -13.68
CA SER A 87 -2.87 -37.64 -13.41
C SER A 87 -3.46 -38.86 -14.16
N GLU A 88 -4.76 -38.89 -14.34
CA GLU A 88 -5.49 -39.94 -15.07
C GLU A 88 -5.41 -39.80 -16.60
N ALA A 89 -5.19 -38.60 -17.10
CA ALA A 89 -5.13 -38.34 -18.51
C ALA A 89 -3.88 -38.93 -19.17
N GLU A 90 -4.02 -39.49 -20.38
CA GLU A 90 -2.88 -39.92 -21.20
C GLU A 90 -2.29 -38.71 -21.92
N ILE A 91 -1.12 -38.24 -21.46
CA ILE A 91 -0.47 -37.03 -21.93
C ILE A 91 0.90 -37.38 -22.48
N SER A 92 1.16 -37.12 -23.75
CA SER A 92 2.48 -37.22 -24.38
C SER A 92 3.07 -35.84 -24.71
N VAL A 93 2.20 -34.88 -25.03
CA VAL A 93 2.57 -33.46 -25.27
C VAL A 93 1.55 -32.58 -24.59
N TYR A 94 2.00 -31.46 -24.00
CA TYR A 94 1.12 -30.49 -23.34
C TYR A 94 1.52 -29.04 -23.61
N THR A 95 0.54 -28.15 -23.51
CA THR A 95 0.75 -26.73 -23.28
C THR A 95 0.13 -26.39 -21.91
N CYS A 96 0.90 -25.73 -21.06
CA CYS A 96 0.44 -25.32 -19.75
C CYS A 96 0.59 -23.80 -19.59
N TRP A 97 -0.53 -23.12 -19.43
CA TRP A 97 -0.59 -21.70 -19.16
C TRP A 97 -1.56 -21.46 -18.02
N ILE A 98 -1.03 -21.36 -16.81
CA ILE A 98 -1.76 -21.22 -15.55
C ILE A 98 -1.03 -20.20 -14.66
N GLY A 99 -1.75 -19.58 -13.73
CA GLY A 99 -1.22 -18.60 -12.80
C GLY A 99 -1.78 -17.18 -13.00
N ASN A 100 -2.40 -16.91 -14.13
CA ASN A 100 -2.98 -15.60 -14.41
C ASN A 100 -4.08 -15.24 -13.38
N ASN A 101 -4.93 -16.20 -13.03
CA ASN A 101 -6.03 -15.98 -12.10
C ASN A 101 -5.54 -15.81 -10.64
N ASP A 102 -4.33 -16.27 -10.33
CA ASP A 102 -3.71 -16.08 -9.02
C ASP A 102 -3.42 -14.60 -8.71
N MET A 103 -3.33 -13.77 -9.74
CA MET A 103 -3.11 -12.33 -9.65
C MET A 103 -4.33 -11.50 -10.07
N LEU A 104 -5.20 -12.07 -10.93
CA LEU A 104 -6.26 -11.30 -11.58
C LEU A 104 -7.29 -10.78 -10.59
N ASP A 105 -7.71 -11.60 -9.62
CA ASP A 105 -8.69 -11.19 -8.61
C ASP A 105 -8.19 -10.01 -7.77
N TYR A 106 -6.91 -10.04 -7.41
CA TYR A 106 -6.25 -8.94 -6.72
C TYR A 106 -6.24 -7.65 -7.56
N ALA A 107 -5.86 -7.77 -8.84
CA ALA A 107 -5.80 -6.61 -9.73
C ALA A 107 -7.20 -6.03 -10.01
N ILE A 108 -8.22 -6.87 -10.21
CA ILE A 108 -9.61 -6.45 -10.44
C ILE A 108 -10.21 -5.79 -9.18
N SER A 109 -9.77 -6.20 -7.98
CA SER A 109 -10.19 -5.57 -6.73
C SER A 109 -9.47 -4.25 -6.40
N GLY A 110 -8.63 -3.76 -7.30
CA GLY A 110 -7.91 -2.49 -7.14
C GLY A 110 -6.52 -2.61 -6.53
N GLY A 111 -5.98 -3.81 -6.37
CA GLY A 111 -4.64 -4.00 -5.83
C GLY A 111 -4.54 -3.64 -4.34
N ALA A 112 -5.55 -3.95 -3.54
CA ALA A 112 -5.61 -3.59 -2.13
C ALA A 112 -4.44 -4.17 -1.31
N PHE A 113 -3.88 -3.35 -0.42
CA PHE A 113 -2.85 -3.74 0.53
C PHE A 113 -3.44 -3.89 1.92
N GLY A 114 -2.96 -4.88 2.66
CA GLY A 114 -3.31 -5.06 4.07
C GLY A 114 -2.65 -4.00 4.97
N ALA A 115 -3.00 -4.03 6.27
CA ALA A 115 -2.53 -3.06 7.26
C ALA A 115 -1.00 -2.94 7.39
N ALA A 116 -0.24 -3.95 6.95
CA ALA A 116 1.23 -3.95 6.94
C ALA A 116 1.84 -3.50 5.60
N GLY A 117 1.05 -2.90 4.69
CA GLY A 117 1.53 -2.53 3.35
C GLY A 117 1.84 -3.71 2.43
N LEU A 118 1.44 -4.92 2.82
CA LEU A 118 1.60 -6.13 2.01
C LEU A 118 0.32 -6.42 1.23
N PRO A 119 0.43 -7.02 0.02
CA PRO A 119 -0.74 -7.41 -0.75
C PRO A 119 -1.70 -8.29 0.04
N VAL A 120 -3.00 -8.04 -0.10
CA VAL A 120 -4.03 -8.92 0.47
C VAL A 120 -3.93 -10.30 -0.18
N THR A 121 -3.91 -11.34 0.64
CA THR A 121 -3.92 -12.74 0.21
C THR A 121 -5.27 -13.38 0.50
N GLY A 122 -5.56 -14.50 -0.12
CA GLY A 122 -6.79 -15.26 0.11
C GLY A 122 -7.75 -15.25 -1.09
N ILE A 123 -9.07 -15.20 -0.83
CA ILE A 123 -10.09 -15.41 -1.89
C ILE A 123 -10.01 -14.32 -2.97
N ASN A 124 -9.85 -13.06 -2.56
CA ASN A 124 -9.76 -11.90 -3.46
C ASN A 124 -8.36 -11.29 -3.49
N GLY A 125 -7.35 -12.04 -3.08
CA GLY A 125 -5.97 -11.57 -3.00
C GLY A 125 -5.02 -12.42 -3.83
N LEU A 126 -3.74 -12.05 -3.76
CA LEU A 126 -2.67 -12.84 -4.38
C LEU A 126 -2.59 -14.23 -3.75
N THR A 127 -2.33 -15.24 -4.56
CA THR A 127 -1.93 -16.55 -4.04
C THR A 127 -0.56 -16.42 -3.37
N PRO A 128 -0.39 -16.87 -2.12
CA PRO A 128 0.91 -16.88 -1.47
C PRO A 128 1.94 -17.66 -2.29
N VAL A 129 3.17 -17.15 -2.38
CA VAL A 129 4.22 -17.72 -3.25
C VAL A 129 4.50 -19.19 -2.90
N ASN A 130 4.54 -19.53 -1.62
CA ASN A 130 4.75 -20.90 -1.16
C ASN A 130 3.61 -21.86 -1.57
N GLU A 131 2.36 -21.40 -1.58
CA GLU A 131 1.22 -22.21 -2.04
C GLU A 131 1.24 -22.35 -3.56
N PHE A 132 1.61 -21.29 -4.27
CA PHE A 132 1.79 -21.30 -5.72
C PHE A 132 2.87 -22.31 -6.11
N GLU A 133 4.07 -22.23 -5.51
CA GLU A 133 5.20 -23.12 -5.78
C GLU A 133 4.81 -24.57 -5.51
N ALA A 134 4.26 -24.87 -4.32
CA ALA A 134 3.90 -26.24 -3.95
C ALA A 134 2.90 -26.86 -4.94
N SER A 135 1.88 -26.11 -5.35
CA SER A 135 0.86 -26.59 -6.27
C SER A 135 1.39 -26.72 -7.70
N TYR A 136 2.22 -25.75 -8.12
CA TYR A 136 2.82 -25.79 -9.46
C TYR A 136 3.80 -26.95 -9.59
N ASP A 137 4.63 -27.19 -8.59
CA ASP A 137 5.56 -28.31 -8.53
C ASP A 137 4.83 -29.67 -8.54
N ALA A 138 3.69 -29.76 -7.87
CA ALA A 138 2.86 -30.96 -7.92
C ALA A 138 2.36 -31.24 -9.34
N LEU A 139 1.91 -30.23 -10.06
CA LEU A 139 1.50 -30.33 -11.47
C LEU A 139 2.68 -30.77 -12.36
N MET A 140 3.82 -30.10 -12.23
CA MET A 140 5.02 -30.43 -13.01
C MET A 140 5.53 -31.85 -12.72
N SER A 141 5.43 -32.30 -11.48
CA SER A 141 5.81 -33.65 -11.07
C SER A 141 4.94 -34.71 -11.77
N VAL A 142 3.63 -34.49 -11.86
CA VAL A 142 2.72 -35.38 -12.58
C VAL A 142 3.07 -35.42 -14.07
N LEU A 143 3.25 -34.27 -14.70
CA LEU A 143 3.55 -34.19 -16.15
C LEU A 143 4.93 -34.81 -16.48
N ASN A 144 5.93 -34.55 -15.67
CA ASN A 144 7.26 -35.15 -15.79
C ASN A 144 7.23 -36.66 -15.56
N GLY A 145 6.46 -37.12 -14.57
CA GLY A 145 6.28 -38.55 -14.27
C GLY A 145 5.69 -39.33 -15.44
N LYS A 146 4.91 -38.68 -16.30
CA LYS A 146 4.37 -39.24 -17.55
C LYS A 146 5.39 -39.25 -18.69
N GLY A 147 6.54 -38.62 -18.54
CA GLY A 147 7.50 -38.41 -19.63
C GLY A 147 6.99 -37.48 -20.73
N ALA A 148 5.94 -36.70 -20.44
CA ALA A 148 5.33 -35.79 -21.39
C ALA A 148 6.26 -34.60 -21.70
N LYS A 149 6.21 -34.11 -22.93
CA LYS A 149 6.94 -32.92 -23.37
C LYS A 149 5.97 -31.77 -23.54
N GLY A 150 6.37 -30.55 -23.12
CA GLY A 150 5.46 -29.44 -23.16
C GLY A 150 6.07 -28.07 -23.28
N ILE A 151 5.17 -27.11 -23.45
CA ILE A 151 5.46 -25.67 -23.45
C ILE A 151 4.78 -25.06 -22.24
N LEU A 152 5.53 -24.30 -21.47
CA LEU A 152 5.02 -23.53 -20.34
C LEU A 152 4.85 -22.07 -20.79
N GLY A 153 3.65 -21.53 -20.58
CA GLY A 153 3.39 -20.11 -20.76
C GLY A 153 3.76 -19.33 -19.49
N THR A 154 4.45 -18.21 -19.65
CA THR A 154 4.71 -17.29 -18.54
C THR A 154 3.47 -16.49 -18.21
N ILE A 155 3.31 -16.09 -16.95
CA ILE A 155 2.28 -15.14 -16.53
C ILE A 155 2.64 -13.78 -17.16
N PRO A 156 1.73 -13.16 -17.93
CA PRO A 156 1.98 -11.83 -18.50
C PRO A 156 1.96 -10.77 -17.41
N ASP A 157 2.57 -9.64 -17.68
CA ASP A 157 2.35 -8.45 -16.87
C ASP A 157 0.87 -8.05 -16.94
N ILE A 158 0.20 -8.11 -15.81
CA ILE A 158 -1.23 -7.85 -15.71
C ILE A 158 -1.57 -6.40 -16.05
N ALA A 159 -0.64 -5.47 -15.80
CA ALA A 159 -0.83 -4.05 -16.07
C ALA A 159 -0.93 -3.73 -17.58
N VAL A 160 -0.44 -4.62 -18.46
CA VAL A 160 -0.53 -4.42 -19.92
C VAL A 160 -1.82 -4.98 -20.53
N ILE A 161 -2.63 -5.70 -19.74
CA ILE A 161 -3.90 -6.23 -20.23
C ILE A 161 -4.82 -5.07 -20.64
N PRO A 162 -5.49 -5.14 -21.81
CA PRO A 162 -6.35 -4.05 -22.29
C PRO A 162 -7.39 -3.57 -21.29
N PHE A 163 -7.95 -4.46 -20.47
CA PHE A 163 -8.92 -4.14 -19.44
C PHE A 163 -8.42 -3.03 -18.47
N PHE A 164 -7.15 -3.08 -18.07
CA PHE A 164 -6.55 -2.08 -17.16
C PHE A 164 -6.07 -0.82 -17.90
N ASN A 165 -6.20 -0.75 -19.21
CA ASN A 165 -5.75 0.38 -20.04
C ASN A 165 -6.88 1.04 -20.81
N LEU A 166 -8.15 0.69 -20.51
CA LEU A 166 -9.31 1.27 -21.19
C LEU A 166 -9.53 2.73 -20.83
N ILE A 167 -9.23 3.11 -19.59
CA ILE A 167 -9.42 4.45 -19.07
C ILE A 167 -8.06 4.96 -18.62
N PRO A 168 -7.46 5.92 -19.32
CA PRO A 168 -6.24 6.58 -18.87
C PRO A 168 -6.45 7.29 -17.52
N TYR A 169 -5.42 7.29 -16.68
CA TYR A 169 -5.44 7.94 -15.36
C TYR A 169 -5.80 9.45 -15.40
N ASN A 170 -5.63 10.10 -16.56
CA ASN A 170 -5.85 11.51 -16.80
C ASN A 170 -7.01 11.78 -17.80
N SER A 171 -8.08 11.01 -17.71
CA SER A 171 -9.21 11.12 -18.65
C SER A 171 -10.24 12.20 -18.29
N ILE A 172 -10.06 12.95 -17.20
CA ILE A 172 -10.93 14.09 -16.91
C ILE A 172 -10.53 15.24 -17.82
N VAL A 173 -11.35 15.53 -18.85
CA VAL A 173 -11.07 16.63 -19.77
C VAL A 173 -11.89 17.85 -19.36
N LEU A 174 -11.21 18.91 -18.94
CA LEU A 174 -11.85 20.14 -18.46
C LEU A 174 -11.62 21.30 -19.46
N ASP A 175 -12.65 22.11 -19.62
CA ASP A 175 -12.52 23.43 -20.21
C ASP A 175 -12.07 24.48 -19.19
N GLU A 176 -11.82 25.71 -19.64
CA GLU A 176 -11.33 26.78 -18.78
C GLU A 176 -12.29 27.12 -17.63
N ALA A 177 -13.59 27.11 -17.90
CA ALA A 177 -14.59 27.45 -16.89
C ALA A 177 -14.68 26.33 -15.81
N THR A 178 -14.70 25.09 -16.23
CA THR A 178 -14.79 23.93 -15.31
C THR A 178 -13.50 23.75 -14.52
N ALA A 179 -12.33 23.95 -15.13
CA ALA A 179 -11.05 23.92 -14.41
C ALA A 179 -10.97 25.04 -13.36
N ALA A 180 -11.38 26.26 -13.72
CA ALA A 180 -11.44 27.37 -12.77
C ALA A 180 -12.45 27.11 -11.63
N GLN A 181 -13.61 26.52 -11.92
CA GLN A 181 -14.61 26.15 -10.90
C GLN A 181 -14.06 25.09 -9.96
N ALA A 182 -13.41 24.04 -10.47
CA ALA A 182 -12.82 23.00 -9.66
C ALA A 182 -11.73 23.55 -8.73
N ASN A 183 -10.80 24.34 -9.26
CA ASN A 183 -9.76 24.99 -8.45
C ASN A 183 -10.37 25.96 -7.43
N GLY A 184 -11.43 26.70 -7.81
CA GLY A 184 -12.15 27.59 -6.90
C GLY A 184 -12.83 26.88 -5.75
N PHE A 185 -13.40 25.68 -6.00
CA PHE A 185 -13.96 24.84 -4.95
C PHE A 185 -12.88 24.39 -3.94
N TYR A 186 -11.74 23.91 -4.43
CA TYR A 186 -10.63 23.52 -3.53
C TYR A 186 -10.12 24.71 -2.73
N ALA A 187 -9.98 25.90 -3.35
CA ALA A 187 -9.53 27.09 -2.66
C ALA A 187 -10.52 27.61 -1.61
N SER A 188 -11.83 27.46 -1.80
CA SER A 188 -12.83 27.97 -0.86
C SER A 188 -13.21 26.98 0.24
N GLU A 189 -13.25 25.71 -0.07
CA GLU A 189 -13.77 24.68 0.84
C GLU A 189 -12.68 23.80 1.46
N ILE A 190 -11.59 23.59 0.75
CA ILE A 190 -10.55 22.64 1.16
C ILE A 190 -9.33 23.35 1.76
N ASP A 191 -8.88 24.49 1.16
CA ASP A 191 -7.72 25.23 1.67
C ASP A 191 -7.84 25.60 3.17
N PRO A 192 -8.95 26.14 3.67
CA PRO A 192 -9.05 26.49 5.08
C PRO A 192 -8.94 25.26 5.99
N VAL A 193 -9.56 24.15 5.61
CA VAL A 193 -9.50 22.88 6.39
C VAL A 193 -8.09 22.31 6.34
N LEU A 194 -7.41 22.41 5.20
CA LEU A 194 -6.04 21.97 5.05
C LEU A 194 -5.10 22.82 5.90
N GLU A 195 -5.22 24.14 5.86
CA GLU A 195 -4.43 25.07 6.66
C GLU A 195 -4.56 24.76 8.16
N ASP A 196 -5.78 24.61 8.68
CA ASP A 196 -6.07 24.29 10.07
C ASP A 196 -5.44 22.95 10.48
N ASN A 197 -5.57 21.90 9.62
CA ASN A 197 -5.02 20.58 9.91
C ASN A 197 -3.49 20.55 9.86
N VAL A 198 -2.89 21.24 8.90
CA VAL A 198 -1.42 21.32 8.76
C VAL A 198 -0.85 22.14 9.89
N GLU A 199 -1.47 23.26 10.27
CA GLU A 199 -1.08 24.09 11.39
C GLU A 199 -1.09 23.31 12.71
N ALA A 200 -2.18 22.56 12.96
CA ALA A 200 -2.25 21.70 14.14
C ALA A 200 -1.12 20.63 14.14
N GLY A 201 -0.83 20.04 13.00
CA GLY A 201 0.29 19.10 12.83
C GLY A 201 1.66 19.74 13.05
N VAL A 202 1.85 20.99 12.62
CA VAL A 202 3.08 21.76 12.88
C VAL A 202 3.25 22.03 14.38
N ILE A 203 2.16 22.39 15.07
CA ILE A 203 2.19 22.58 16.54
C ILE A 203 2.54 21.28 17.26
N ASP A 204 1.99 20.14 16.80
CA ASP A 204 2.34 18.82 17.33
C ASP A 204 3.83 18.50 17.17
N LEU A 205 4.39 18.79 16.00
CA LEU A 205 5.82 18.59 15.72
C LEU A 205 6.70 19.47 16.58
N ILE A 206 6.37 20.75 16.74
CA ILE A 206 7.12 21.67 17.59
C ILE A 206 7.07 21.21 19.05
N ALA A 207 5.93 20.75 19.53
CA ALA A 207 5.79 20.23 20.89
C ALA A 207 6.64 18.96 21.10
N ALA A 208 6.61 18.03 20.18
CA ALA A 208 7.41 16.82 20.22
C ALA A 208 8.92 17.14 20.15
N ASP A 209 9.33 17.97 19.21
CA ASP A 209 10.72 18.44 19.06
C ASP A 209 11.23 19.08 20.37
N THR A 210 10.45 20.00 20.94
CA THR A 210 10.80 20.69 22.18
C THR A 210 11.02 19.71 23.34
N VAL A 211 10.12 18.76 23.55
CA VAL A 211 10.18 17.82 24.66
C VAL A 211 11.30 16.80 24.45
N ILE A 212 11.45 16.25 23.27
CA ILE A 212 12.49 15.25 22.95
C ILE A 212 13.87 15.86 23.07
N SER A 213 14.07 17.08 22.56
CA SER A 213 15.35 17.80 22.64
C SER A 213 15.81 18.05 24.07
N VAL A 214 14.87 18.25 24.99
CA VAL A 214 15.20 18.57 26.40
C VAL A 214 15.21 17.33 27.30
N ALA A 215 14.25 16.42 27.12
CA ALA A 215 14.03 15.31 28.03
C ALA A 215 14.63 13.97 27.58
N VAL A 216 14.90 13.78 26.29
CA VAL A 216 15.35 12.49 25.75
C VAL A 216 16.77 12.55 25.19
N ILE A 217 17.06 13.51 24.34
CA ILE A 217 18.33 13.59 23.62
C ILE A 217 19.55 13.69 24.55
N PRO A 218 19.54 14.48 25.65
CA PRO A 218 20.68 14.55 26.53
C PRO A 218 21.05 13.19 27.16
N ASP A 219 20.06 12.50 27.73
CA ASP A 219 20.28 11.19 28.34
C ASP A 219 20.68 10.12 27.34
N LEU A 220 20.11 10.15 26.12
CA LEU A 220 20.44 9.25 25.05
C LEU A 220 21.87 9.43 24.56
N ALA A 221 22.31 10.67 24.40
CA ALA A 221 23.69 11.00 24.00
C ALA A 221 24.70 10.55 25.04
N ASP A 222 24.45 10.87 26.31
CA ASP A 222 25.32 10.48 27.44
C ASP A 222 25.42 8.97 27.57
N THR A 223 24.29 8.25 27.47
CA THR A 223 24.25 6.80 27.52
C THR A 223 25.02 6.19 26.34
N THR A 224 24.91 6.77 25.17
CA THR A 224 25.62 6.30 23.95
C THR A 224 27.13 6.45 24.10
N ILE A 225 27.60 7.60 24.53
CA ILE A 225 29.03 7.88 24.77
C ILE A 225 29.58 6.97 25.88
N TRP A 226 28.81 6.80 26.96
CA TRP A 226 29.16 5.88 28.03
C TRP A 226 29.32 4.45 27.51
N LEU A 227 28.35 3.94 26.77
CA LEU A 227 28.35 2.57 26.25
C LEU A 227 29.51 2.31 25.29
N GLN A 228 29.78 3.23 24.38
CA GLN A 228 30.91 3.12 23.44
C GLN A 228 32.25 3.05 24.22
N THR A 229 32.43 3.88 25.24
CA THR A 229 33.64 3.88 26.06
C THR A 229 33.77 2.62 26.90
N TYR A 230 32.64 2.12 27.45
CA TYR A 230 32.59 0.86 28.19
C TYR A 230 32.98 -0.33 27.30
N GLN A 231 32.41 -0.44 26.13
CA GLN A 231 32.74 -1.51 25.16
C GLN A 231 34.21 -1.46 24.73
N ALA A 232 34.74 -0.27 24.45
CA ALA A 232 36.16 -0.10 24.12
C ALA A 232 37.07 -0.57 25.27
N ALA A 233 36.71 -0.25 26.51
CA ALA A 233 37.49 -0.67 27.70
C ALA A 233 37.44 -2.19 27.92
N LEU A 234 36.32 -2.87 27.62
CA LEU A 234 36.24 -4.32 27.64
C LEU A 234 37.14 -4.97 26.56
N LEU A 235 37.15 -4.39 25.35
CA LEU A 235 38.00 -4.84 24.26
C LEU A 235 39.48 -4.68 24.59
N ASP A 236 39.85 -3.66 25.39
CA ASP A 236 41.21 -3.47 25.92
C ASP A 236 41.56 -4.42 27.08
N GLY A 237 40.68 -5.36 27.42
CA GLY A 237 40.91 -6.42 28.40
C GLY A 237 40.59 -6.04 29.85
N LYS A 238 39.90 -4.92 30.07
CA LYS A 238 39.44 -4.55 31.43
C LYS A 238 38.24 -5.44 31.83
N ASN A 239 38.10 -5.68 33.14
CA ASN A 239 36.89 -6.31 33.65
C ASN A 239 35.70 -5.33 33.63
N GLU A 240 34.48 -5.85 33.84
CA GLU A 240 33.24 -5.03 33.78
C GLU A 240 33.25 -3.82 34.70
N GLN A 241 33.77 -3.96 35.95
CA GLN A 241 33.85 -2.84 36.89
C GLN A 241 34.84 -1.77 36.42
N GLU A 242 36.03 -2.19 36.01
CA GLU A 242 37.06 -1.28 35.51
C GLU A 242 36.62 -0.57 34.21
N ALA A 243 35.86 -1.27 33.36
CA ALA A 243 35.28 -0.71 32.14
C ALA A 243 34.22 0.34 32.49
N ALA A 244 33.32 0.04 33.41
CA ALA A 244 32.30 0.99 33.88
C ALA A 244 32.92 2.25 34.52
N ASP A 245 33.90 2.07 35.40
CA ASP A 245 34.62 3.18 36.03
C ASP A 245 35.33 4.07 34.99
N SER A 246 35.88 3.46 33.95
CA SER A 246 36.52 4.18 32.84
C SER A 246 35.51 4.96 32.00
N ALA A 247 34.34 4.39 31.74
CA ALA A 247 33.28 5.03 30.99
C ALA A 247 32.69 6.23 31.74
N TYR A 248 32.46 6.11 33.05
CA TYR A 248 32.02 7.22 33.89
C TYR A 248 33.08 8.32 33.99
N ALA A 249 34.36 7.95 34.14
CA ALA A 249 35.45 8.93 34.19
C ALA A 249 35.58 9.69 32.87
N PHE A 250 35.44 9.01 31.75
CA PHE A 250 35.47 9.63 30.41
C PHE A 250 34.28 10.58 30.23
N LEU A 251 33.05 10.13 30.48
CA LEU A 251 31.85 10.94 30.30
C LEU A 251 31.91 12.23 31.12
N ASN A 252 32.45 12.17 32.35
CA ASN A 252 32.63 13.35 33.22
C ASN A 252 33.87 14.20 32.88
N SER A 253 34.69 13.78 31.90
CA SER A 253 35.82 14.58 31.43
C SER A 253 35.36 15.68 30.45
N PRO A 254 36.14 16.75 30.25
CA PRO A 254 35.84 17.75 29.21
C PRO A 254 35.71 17.20 27.81
N VAL A 255 36.45 16.12 27.50
CA VAL A 255 36.41 15.45 26.18
C VAL A 255 35.11 14.67 26.04
N GLY A 256 34.70 13.91 27.06
CA GLY A 256 33.44 13.15 27.04
C GLY A 256 32.21 14.06 26.99
N GLN A 257 32.22 15.14 27.77
CA GLN A 257 31.17 16.15 27.72
C GLN A 257 31.08 16.83 26.34
N GLY A 258 32.23 17.10 25.70
CA GLY A 258 32.31 17.63 24.37
C GLY A 258 31.75 16.64 23.33
N ALA A 259 32.04 15.35 23.46
CA ALA A 259 31.53 14.32 22.58
C ALA A 259 30.00 14.16 22.74
N SER A 260 29.49 14.15 23.97
CA SER A 260 28.04 14.14 24.22
C SER A 260 27.34 15.35 23.62
N ALA A 261 27.87 16.55 23.84
CA ALA A 261 27.32 17.79 23.30
C ALA A 261 27.30 17.79 21.74
N GLN A 262 28.32 17.22 21.08
CA GLN A 262 28.34 17.07 19.63
C GLN A 262 27.25 16.10 19.15
N LEU A 263 27.08 14.98 19.83
CA LEU A 263 26.02 14.02 19.48
C LEU A 263 24.63 14.61 19.73
N GLN A 264 24.40 15.34 20.84
CA GLN A 264 23.18 16.09 21.08
C GLN A 264 22.88 17.08 19.95
N ALA A 265 23.88 17.83 19.51
CA ALA A 265 23.71 18.79 18.41
C ALA A 265 23.31 18.09 17.10
N ALA A 266 23.96 16.99 16.76
CA ALA A 266 23.64 16.22 15.56
C ALA A 266 22.21 15.62 15.62
N LEU A 267 21.81 15.08 16.78
CA LEU A 267 20.46 14.56 16.95
C LEU A 267 19.40 15.68 16.87
N ASN A 268 19.64 16.83 17.49
CA ASN A 268 18.72 17.98 17.42
C ASN A 268 18.61 18.55 15.99
N GLU A 269 19.67 18.51 15.20
CA GLU A 269 19.64 18.97 13.82
C GLU A 269 18.75 18.10 12.93
N GLU A 270 18.75 16.78 13.15
CA GLU A 270 17.98 15.84 12.32
C GLU A 270 16.61 15.45 12.94
N LEU A 271 16.34 15.80 14.20
CA LEU A 271 15.07 15.46 14.86
C LEU A 271 13.82 15.95 14.11
N PRO A 272 13.76 17.19 13.58
CA PRO A 272 12.62 17.62 12.79
C PRO A 272 12.38 16.75 11.55
N ASN A 273 13.44 16.30 10.88
CA ASN A 273 13.34 15.41 9.73
C ASN A 273 12.77 14.06 10.15
N TYR A 274 13.29 13.47 11.25
CA TYR A 274 12.79 12.21 11.77
C TYR A 274 11.29 12.28 12.13
N LEU A 275 10.85 13.32 12.82
CA LEU A 275 9.45 13.52 13.19
C LEU A 275 8.52 13.70 11.98
N LEU A 276 9.06 14.18 10.86
CA LEU A 276 8.35 14.29 9.58
C LEU A 276 8.39 12.99 8.74
N GLY A 277 9.06 11.93 9.21
CA GLY A 277 9.25 10.70 8.46
C GLY A 277 10.25 10.83 7.29
N ILE A 278 11.07 11.88 7.28
CA ILE A 278 12.14 12.09 6.31
C ILE A 278 13.35 11.25 6.75
N PRO A 279 14.03 10.56 5.82
CA PRO A 279 15.22 9.78 6.17
C PRO A 279 16.30 10.63 6.87
N VAL A 280 16.80 10.12 7.96
CA VAL A 280 17.93 10.70 8.72
C VAL A 280 19.23 10.00 8.32
N SER A 281 20.38 10.54 8.76
CA SER A 281 21.67 9.93 8.49
C SER A 281 21.75 8.49 9.04
N PRO A 282 22.33 7.54 8.31
CA PRO A 282 22.41 6.13 8.72
C PRO A 282 23.12 5.92 10.06
N GLU A 283 24.05 6.81 10.41
CA GLU A 283 24.79 6.78 11.66
C GLU A 283 23.93 7.09 12.88
N LEU A 284 22.90 7.93 12.71
CA LEU A 284 21.99 8.35 13.78
C LEU A 284 20.68 7.52 13.79
N GLN A 285 20.36 6.80 12.72
CA GLN A 285 19.14 6.00 12.60
C GLN A 285 18.89 5.09 13.81
N PRO A 286 19.88 4.33 14.36
CA PRO A 286 19.64 3.48 15.52
C PRO A 286 19.24 4.25 16.79
N LEU A 287 19.66 5.52 16.92
CA LEU A 287 19.29 6.38 18.04
C LEU A 287 17.88 6.94 17.85
N PHE A 288 17.53 7.31 16.63
CA PHE A 288 16.16 7.70 16.29
C PHE A 288 15.16 6.55 16.43
N ASP A 289 15.55 5.32 16.14
CA ASP A 289 14.72 4.13 16.39
C ASP A 289 14.42 3.98 17.91
N GLN A 290 15.39 4.29 18.79
CA GLN A 290 15.17 4.31 20.23
C GLN A 290 14.21 5.45 20.65
N ILE A 291 14.35 6.63 20.06
CA ILE A 291 13.40 7.74 20.27
C ILE A 291 11.98 7.32 19.85
N GLY A 292 11.83 6.65 18.72
CA GLY A 292 10.55 6.12 18.26
C GLY A 292 9.93 5.15 19.25
N ILE A 293 10.71 4.22 19.79
CA ILE A 293 10.25 3.27 20.82
C ILE A 293 9.78 4.01 22.08
N LEU A 294 10.48 5.07 22.51
CA LEU A 294 10.08 5.89 23.67
C LEU A 294 8.80 6.66 23.39
N LEU A 295 8.66 7.25 22.19
CA LEU A 295 7.45 7.95 21.77
C LEU A 295 6.21 7.05 21.80
N GLU A 296 6.37 5.78 21.42
CA GLU A 296 5.26 4.82 21.42
C GLU A 296 4.93 4.27 22.82
N ASN A 297 5.93 4.10 23.69
CA ASN A 297 5.79 3.26 24.87
C ASN A 297 6.01 4.00 26.21
N ASP A 298 6.42 5.28 26.21
CA ASP A 298 6.60 6.06 27.43
C ASP A 298 5.41 7.02 27.68
N PRO A 299 4.49 6.68 28.60
CA PRO A 299 3.35 7.54 28.92
C PRO A 299 3.73 8.91 29.51
N GLN A 300 4.91 9.03 30.16
CA GLN A 300 5.36 10.31 30.72
C GLN A 300 5.84 11.24 29.63
N LEU A 301 6.58 10.71 28.66
CA LEU A 301 6.99 11.45 27.46
C LEU A 301 5.76 11.92 26.67
N GLN A 302 4.81 11.04 26.41
CA GLN A 302 3.56 11.36 25.71
C GLN A 302 2.76 12.44 26.44
N ALA A 303 2.64 12.34 27.78
CA ALA A 303 1.98 13.34 28.58
C ALA A 303 2.71 14.70 28.55
N GLY A 304 4.04 14.69 28.58
CA GLY A 304 4.87 15.89 28.43
C GLY A 304 4.66 16.60 27.10
N ILE A 305 4.64 15.83 26.01
CA ILE A 305 4.35 16.35 24.66
C ILE A 305 2.95 16.94 24.60
N ALA A 306 1.94 16.23 25.10
CA ALA A 306 0.56 16.71 25.10
C ALA A 306 0.40 18.01 25.94
N GLN A 307 1.08 18.11 27.07
CA GLN A 307 1.08 19.32 27.89
C GLN A 307 1.76 20.49 27.18
N THR A 308 2.92 20.26 26.57
CA THR A 308 3.66 21.29 25.82
C THR A 308 2.84 21.74 24.59
N ARG A 309 2.21 20.81 23.87
CA ARG A 309 1.27 21.13 22.80
C ARG A 309 0.16 22.07 23.24
N ALA A 310 -0.49 21.76 24.36
CA ALA A 310 -1.57 22.59 24.90
C ALA A 310 -1.08 24.01 25.27
N GLN A 311 0.14 24.13 25.82
CA GLN A 311 0.74 25.41 26.14
C GLN A 311 1.07 26.23 24.89
N ILE A 312 1.64 25.59 23.87
CA ILE A 312 1.92 26.22 22.58
C ILE A 312 0.62 26.70 21.91
N GLN A 313 -0.40 25.85 21.86
CA GLN A 313 -1.71 26.21 21.30
C GLN A 313 -2.33 27.39 22.03
N GLN A 314 -2.34 27.37 23.36
CA GLN A 314 -2.87 28.47 24.15
C GLN A 314 -2.12 29.80 23.92
N ALA A 315 -0.79 29.72 23.80
CA ALA A 315 0.03 30.92 23.55
C ALA A 315 -0.18 31.46 22.12
N TYR A 316 -0.31 30.55 21.14
CA TYR A 316 -0.60 30.86 19.77
C TYR A 316 -1.97 31.55 19.62
N ASP A 317 -3.03 30.94 20.16
CA ASP A 317 -4.40 31.49 20.13
C ASP A 317 -4.50 32.88 20.83
N ALA A 318 -3.63 33.13 21.77
CA ALA A 318 -3.59 34.40 22.52
C ALA A 318 -2.70 35.48 21.88
N GLY A 319 -1.99 35.15 20.77
CA GLY A 319 -1.06 36.10 20.13
C GLY A 319 0.12 36.52 21.01
N LEU A 320 0.55 35.64 21.93
CA LEU A 320 1.56 35.97 22.92
C LEU A 320 3.01 35.74 22.47
N LEU A 321 3.20 35.02 21.38
CA LEU A 321 4.50 34.57 20.88
C LEU A 321 4.65 34.85 19.37
N PRO A 322 4.82 36.10 18.93
CA PRO A 322 4.85 36.47 17.54
C PRO A 322 5.96 35.79 16.70
N GLU A 323 7.08 35.42 17.35
CA GLU A 323 8.15 34.67 16.67
C GLU A 323 7.73 33.22 16.42
N LEU A 324 7.00 32.59 17.36
CA LEU A 324 6.44 31.25 17.19
C LEU A 324 5.30 31.23 16.18
N GLU A 325 4.46 32.26 16.16
CA GLU A 325 3.41 32.44 15.14
C GLU A 325 4.03 32.50 13.75
N ALA A 326 5.09 33.27 13.58
CA ALA A 326 5.81 33.36 12.31
C ALA A 326 6.44 32.02 11.90
N GLU A 327 6.98 31.28 12.85
CA GLU A 327 7.56 29.95 12.64
C GLU A 327 6.48 28.95 12.23
N ILE A 328 5.35 28.90 12.93
CA ILE A 328 4.21 28.03 12.60
C ILE A 328 3.68 28.36 11.22
N ALA A 329 3.43 29.64 10.89
CA ALA A 329 2.94 30.08 9.60
C ALA A 329 3.91 29.68 8.47
N PHE A 330 5.21 29.88 8.66
CA PHE A 330 6.23 29.52 7.70
C PHE A 330 6.27 28.00 7.43
N ARG A 331 6.25 27.19 8.48
CA ARG A 331 6.24 25.73 8.37
C ARG A 331 4.97 25.22 7.74
N THR A 332 3.82 25.80 8.07
CA THR A 332 2.52 25.50 7.48
C THR A 332 2.53 25.76 5.97
N GLU A 333 3.00 26.94 5.54
CA GLU A 333 3.13 27.27 4.13
C GLU A 333 4.05 26.27 3.38
N GLN A 334 5.19 25.92 3.98
CA GLN A 334 6.12 24.94 3.40
C GLN A 334 5.51 23.54 3.29
N ALA A 335 4.79 23.10 4.33
CA ALA A 335 4.13 21.80 4.32
C ALA A 335 3.03 21.74 3.23
N ILE A 336 2.20 22.78 3.11
CA ILE A 336 1.18 22.86 2.07
C ILE A 336 1.81 22.88 0.67
N ALA A 337 2.89 23.63 0.48
CA ALA A 337 3.64 23.63 -0.79
C ALA A 337 4.19 22.24 -1.12
N GLY A 338 4.68 21.52 -0.12
CA GLY A 338 5.12 20.13 -0.26
C GLY A 338 3.99 19.18 -0.65
N LEU A 339 2.81 19.31 -0.04
CA LEU A 339 1.62 18.52 -0.38
C LEU A 339 1.18 18.76 -1.83
N LYS A 340 1.19 20.01 -2.28
CA LYS A 340 0.91 20.38 -3.67
C LYS A 340 1.91 19.75 -4.64
N ALA A 341 3.20 19.82 -4.32
CA ALA A 341 4.26 19.26 -5.15
C ALA A 341 4.20 17.72 -5.26
N LEU A 342 3.70 17.04 -4.23
CA LEU A 342 3.51 15.59 -4.20
C LEU A 342 2.17 15.14 -4.81
N GLY A 343 1.33 16.07 -5.29
CA GLY A 343 0.02 15.75 -5.84
C GLY A 343 -1.05 15.39 -4.80
N TYR A 344 -0.78 15.61 -3.52
CA TYR A 344 -1.76 15.42 -2.43
C TYR A 344 -2.79 16.55 -2.32
N TYR A 345 -2.60 17.59 -3.10
CA TYR A 345 -3.56 18.67 -3.28
C TYR A 345 -3.95 18.71 -4.75
N PRO A 346 -5.19 18.33 -5.11
CA PRO A 346 -5.61 18.32 -6.51
C PRO A 346 -5.58 19.70 -7.14
N THR A 347 -4.98 19.78 -8.33
CA THR A 347 -4.97 20.98 -9.17
C THR A 347 -5.45 20.62 -10.56
N PHE A 348 -6.23 21.50 -11.19
CA PHE A 348 -6.86 21.22 -12.47
C PHE A 348 -6.45 22.25 -13.52
N GLU A 349 -6.14 21.74 -14.70
CA GLU A 349 -5.73 22.52 -15.87
C GLU A 349 -6.76 22.38 -16.99
N VAL A 350 -6.70 23.24 -17.98
CA VAL A 350 -7.47 23.09 -19.21
C VAL A 350 -6.91 21.89 -20.00
N GLY A 351 -7.75 20.93 -20.30
CA GLY A 351 -7.35 19.69 -20.97
C GLY A 351 -7.47 18.46 -20.09
N PRO A 352 -6.69 17.40 -20.37
CA PRO A 352 -6.71 16.15 -19.61
C PRO A 352 -6.14 16.34 -18.21
N ASN A 353 -6.89 15.88 -17.19
CA ASN A 353 -6.50 15.92 -15.78
C ASN A 353 -6.55 14.52 -15.17
N PRO A 354 -5.66 14.21 -14.21
CA PRO A 354 -5.74 12.99 -13.43
C PRO A 354 -7.01 12.91 -12.60
N PHE A 355 -7.51 11.69 -12.38
CA PHE A 355 -8.55 11.47 -11.39
C PHE A 355 -8.04 11.75 -9.99
N VAL A 356 -8.95 12.22 -9.13
CA VAL A 356 -8.70 12.35 -7.70
C VAL A 356 -9.17 11.08 -7.02
N ILE A 357 -8.31 10.50 -6.18
CA ILE A 357 -8.59 9.28 -5.43
C ILE A 357 -8.48 9.52 -3.93
N GLU A 358 -9.28 8.79 -3.17
CA GLU A 358 -9.14 8.71 -1.73
C GLU A 358 -7.96 7.80 -1.37
N VAL A 359 -7.20 8.21 -0.38
CA VAL A 359 -6.09 7.44 0.19
C VAL A 359 -6.15 7.57 1.70
N PRO A 360 -5.47 6.72 2.47
CA PRO A 360 -5.45 6.87 3.92
C PRO A 360 -4.99 8.26 4.36
N VAL A 361 -5.71 8.85 5.30
CA VAL A 361 -5.31 10.10 5.96
C VAL A 361 -4.05 9.83 6.77
N THR A 362 -3.03 10.65 6.58
CA THR A 362 -1.76 10.59 7.31
C THR A 362 -1.33 12.01 7.68
N GLN A 363 -0.30 12.15 8.50
CA GLN A 363 0.29 13.48 8.79
C GLN A 363 0.83 14.15 7.53
N THR A 364 1.33 13.37 6.57
CA THR A 364 1.85 13.86 5.29
C THR A 364 0.78 13.98 4.20
N ASN A 365 -0.43 13.52 4.46
CA ASN A 365 -1.60 13.69 3.59
C ASN A 365 -2.87 13.84 4.44
N PRO A 366 -3.07 15.00 5.07
CA PRO A 366 -4.19 15.22 5.98
C PRO A 366 -5.56 15.28 5.28
N LEU A 367 -5.59 15.51 3.97
CA LEU A 367 -6.85 15.49 3.20
C LEU A 367 -7.32 14.08 2.87
N GLY A 368 -6.43 13.08 2.91
CA GLY A 368 -6.74 11.72 2.43
C GLY A 368 -7.10 11.69 0.93
N LEU A 369 -6.60 12.64 0.16
CA LEU A 369 -6.84 12.77 -1.27
C LEU A 369 -5.50 12.91 -2.01
N ARG A 370 -5.46 12.42 -3.25
CA ARG A 370 -4.42 12.78 -4.22
C ARG A 370 -4.88 12.60 -5.65
N GLN A 371 -4.20 13.24 -6.56
CA GLN A 371 -4.35 12.93 -7.97
C GLN A 371 -3.62 11.61 -8.31
N MET A 372 -4.19 10.86 -9.25
CA MET A 372 -3.53 9.68 -9.82
C MET A 372 -2.27 10.09 -10.56
N VAL A 373 -1.29 9.19 -10.57
CA VAL A 373 -0.03 9.39 -11.29
C VAL A 373 0.07 8.45 -12.50
N GLU A 374 0.97 8.76 -13.42
CA GLU A 374 1.24 7.92 -14.57
C GLU A 374 1.63 6.49 -14.14
N GLY A 375 1.01 5.51 -14.78
CA GLY A 375 1.17 4.08 -14.46
C GLY A 375 0.06 3.50 -13.59
N GLU A 376 -0.67 4.31 -12.86
CA GLU A 376 -1.86 3.87 -12.13
C GLU A 376 -3.01 3.56 -13.09
N LYS A 377 -3.86 2.61 -12.70
CA LYS A 377 -4.91 2.08 -13.57
C LYS A 377 -6.29 2.37 -12.98
N VAL A 378 -7.17 2.91 -13.83
CA VAL A 378 -8.58 3.07 -13.47
C VAL A 378 -9.31 1.79 -13.81
N LEU A 379 -9.99 1.20 -12.83
CA LEU A 379 -10.79 0.02 -13.07
C LEU A 379 -12.09 0.40 -13.79
N PHE A 380 -12.45 -0.41 -14.77
CA PHE A 380 -13.68 -0.22 -15.52
C PHE A 380 -14.94 -0.23 -14.63
N THR A 381 -14.91 -0.94 -13.52
CA THR A 381 -15.98 -0.99 -12.52
C THR A 381 -16.19 0.34 -11.77
N ALA A 382 -15.21 1.24 -11.79
CA ALA A 382 -15.33 2.56 -11.20
C ALA A 382 -16.04 3.58 -12.13
N PHE A 383 -16.32 3.20 -13.36
CA PHE A 383 -16.82 4.11 -14.40
C PHE A 383 -18.10 4.90 -14.06
N PRO A 384 -19.09 4.39 -13.32
CA PRO A 384 -20.27 5.17 -12.97
C PRO A 384 -19.98 6.43 -12.13
N VAL A 385 -18.81 6.47 -11.47
CA VAL A 385 -18.37 7.56 -10.59
C VAL A 385 -17.58 8.62 -11.38
N LEU A 386 -17.09 8.30 -12.58
CA LEU A 386 -16.16 9.13 -13.35
C LEU A 386 -16.79 10.31 -14.07
N SER A 387 -18.11 10.49 -14.04
CA SER A 387 -18.81 11.57 -14.74
C SER A 387 -18.82 12.89 -13.97
N ASP A 388 -18.41 12.88 -12.70
CA ASP A 388 -18.37 14.07 -11.85
C ASP A 388 -16.91 14.35 -11.43
N PRO A 389 -16.31 15.48 -11.90
CA PRO A 389 -14.93 15.81 -11.55
C PRO A 389 -14.73 16.14 -10.06
N PHE A 390 -15.83 16.32 -9.32
CA PHE A 390 -15.81 16.57 -7.86
C PHE A 390 -15.99 15.31 -7.02
N GLN A 391 -16.22 14.15 -7.64
CA GLN A 391 -16.27 12.89 -6.92
C GLN A 391 -14.90 12.23 -6.85
N THR A 392 -14.57 11.74 -5.68
CA THR A 392 -13.39 10.92 -5.46
C THR A 392 -13.67 9.45 -5.78
N LEU A 393 -12.68 8.77 -6.34
CA LEU A 393 -12.73 7.32 -6.49
C LEU A 393 -12.24 6.67 -5.18
N ALA A 394 -12.99 5.71 -4.67
CA ALA A 394 -12.47 4.84 -3.63
C ALA A 394 -11.29 4.00 -4.19
N PRO A 395 -10.25 3.75 -3.42
CA PRO A 395 -9.07 3.00 -3.84
C PRO A 395 -9.38 1.55 -4.22
#